data_d54b206eaa651bfe996cd62c70cc8156
#
_entry.id   d54b206eaa651bfe996cd62c70cc8156
#
_cell.length_a   1.000
_cell.length_b   1.000
_cell.length_c   1.000
_cell.angle_alpha   90.00
_cell.angle_beta   90.00
_cell.angle_gamma   90.00
#
_symmetry.space_group_name_H-M   'P 1'
#
loop_
_entity.id
_entity.type
_entity.pdbx_description
1 polymer ?
#
loop_
_entity_poly.entity_id
_entity_poly.type
_entity_poly.pdbx_seq_one_letter_code
_entity_poly.pdbx_strand_id
1 'polypeptide(L)'
;MKSSSTRRVLLASAGIVVLAVPLAACSGGGGSSDGKVEISYLTQSDDANTNQAKALIAAFEKANPDITVKLETQPGGTEGDNLMKTKLSTDSMNDVFHYNSGSLLQALNPDQTLVDLSDQDWVSDLTDDFKRVVSTDNGLYGAPWGTSFAGAVLYNKKVYEQLGLEVPTTWDEFIANSEKIKSDGGGVAPILQSFGDTWTSQLFVLGDFANVSAVNPDWAEEYTANDPKAKYVEEPAFAGFAHGAEVFEKNLLNEDFPSMTNAQAMNALAEGTGAQYPMLSATISQVQQDNPDKVNDIGVFALPAADTADTSITMWQPNGIYIAKSTEGDKLDAAKKFVAFANSDEGCQVQNEGGSIAGPYVTSACTLPDDVPDLVNDIQAYFDSGKTGSALEFLSPIKGPNLENITVAVGSGITGAKDGAAQYDEDVKKQAQQLGLEGW
;
A
#
# COMPACT_ATOMS: atom_id res chain seq x y z
N MET A 1 -29.73 60.28 -23.88
CA MET A 1 -29.44 61.40 -22.98
C MET A 1 -28.08 61.09 -22.38
N LYS A 2 -26.97 61.72 -22.99
CA LYS A 2 -26.22 62.88 -22.51
C LYS A 2 -25.90 62.72 -21.00
N SER A 3 -24.63 62.67 -20.53
CA SER A 3 -23.56 63.69 -20.72
C SER A 3 -22.25 63.10 -20.21
N SER A 4 -21.21 63.10 -20.94
CA SER A 4 -19.90 63.69 -20.98
C SER A 4 -19.50 64.63 -19.83
N SER A 5 -18.33 64.45 -19.20
CA SER A 5 -17.44 65.59 -18.96
C SER A 5 -15.98 65.15 -18.74
N THR A 6 -15.18 65.81 -19.51
CA THR A 6 -13.73 65.82 -19.68
C THR A 6 -13.05 66.77 -18.67
N ARG A 7 -11.72 66.62 -18.52
CA ARG A 7 -10.68 67.60 -18.09
C ARG A 7 -10.08 67.32 -16.69
N ARG A 8 -8.79 67.42 -16.45
CA ARG A 8 -7.67 68.15 -17.10
C ARG A 8 -6.32 67.55 -16.66
N VAL A 9 -5.39 67.63 -17.59
CA VAL A 9 -3.94 67.48 -17.45
C VAL A 9 -3.34 68.55 -16.55
N LEU A 10 -2.38 68.19 -15.70
CA LEU A 10 -1.36 69.09 -15.20
C LEU A 10 -0.02 68.35 -15.16
N LEU A 11 0.88 68.79 -16.02
CA LEU A 11 2.31 68.51 -16.01
C LEU A 11 2.97 69.28 -14.85
N ALA A 12 3.83 68.61 -14.08
CA ALA A 12 4.90 69.29 -13.37
C ALA A 12 6.15 68.44 -13.42
N SER A 13 7.14 68.96 -14.09
CA SER A 13 8.50 68.46 -14.19
C SER A 13 9.28 68.87 -12.94
N ALA A 14 10.08 67.91 -12.36
CA ALA A 14 11.39 68.28 -11.79
C ALA A 14 12.09 67.09 -11.13
N GLY A 15 13.34 66.89 -11.45
CA GLY A 15 14.37 66.44 -10.52
C GLY A 15 14.83 64.97 -10.63
N ILE A 16 15.76 64.71 -11.57
CA ILE A 16 16.59 63.50 -11.59
C ILE A 16 17.64 63.66 -10.47
N VAL A 17 17.57 62.79 -9.44
CA VAL A 17 18.69 62.49 -8.55
C VAL A 17 19.05 61.03 -8.78
N VAL A 18 20.18 60.82 -9.49
CA VAL A 18 20.80 59.50 -9.64
C VAL A 18 21.55 59.17 -8.34
N LEU A 19 20.98 58.29 -7.54
CA LEU A 19 21.71 57.62 -6.48
C LEU A 19 22.13 56.25 -7.00
N ALA A 20 23.42 56.11 -7.28
CA ALA A 20 24.04 54.81 -7.54
C ALA A 20 24.07 54.00 -6.27
N VAL A 21 23.24 52.95 -6.21
CA VAL A 21 23.32 51.89 -5.20
C VAL A 21 24.09 50.72 -5.81
N PRO A 22 25.15 50.23 -5.19
CA PRO A 22 25.84 49.03 -5.68
C PRO A 22 24.92 47.82 -5.53
N LEU A 23 24.59 47.17 -6.63
CA LEU A 23 24.01 45.82 -6.62
C LEU A 23 25.06 44.85 -6.06
N ALA A 24 24.98 44.54 -4.74
CA ALA A 24 25.52 43.32 -4.22
C ALA A 24 24.63 42.19 -4.72
N ALA A 25 25.14 41.40 -5.66
CA ALA A 25 24.52 40.14 -6.06
C ALA A 25 24.60 39.17 -4.88
N CYS A 26 23.54 39.09 -4.06
CA CYS A 26 23.30 37.96 -3.22
C CYS A 26 22.69 36.87 -4.09
N SER A 27 23.50 35.86 -4.43
CA SER A 27 22.97 34.56 -4.84
C SER A 27 22.13 34.06 -3.69
N GLY A 28 20.81 34.03 -3.85
CA GLY A 28 19.88 33.57 -2.85
C GLY A 28 19.91 32.05 -2.78
N GLY A 29 20.76 31.50 -1.90
CA GLY A 29 20.49 30.21 -1.29
C GLY A 29 19.34 30.41 -0.30
N GLY A 30 18.27 29.64 -0.42
CA GLY A 30 17.20 29.61 0.57
C GLY A 30 17.75 29.10 1.91
N GLY A 31 18.14 30.03 2.78
CA GLY A 31 18.62 29.71 4.12
C GLY A 31 17.46 29.45 5.05
N SER A 32 17.41 28.26 5.62
CA SER A 32 16.66 27.96 6.85
C SER A 32 17.13 28.88 7.98
N SER A 33 16.19 29.33 8.80
CA SER A 33 16.43 30.36 9.83
C SER A 33 17.32 29.94 11.02
N ASP A 34 17.82 28.66 11.05
CA ASP A 34 18.63 28.11 12.16
C ASP A 34 19.90 27.34 11.70
N GLY A 35 20.28 27.40 10.42
CA GLY A 35 21.44 26.63 9.92
C GLY A 35 21.19 25.15 9.75
N LYS A 36 19.94 24.65 9.93
CA LYS A 36 19.53 23.27 9.75
C LYS A 36 19.07 23.04 8.32
N VAL A 37 19.27 21.82 7.81
CA VAL A 37 18.69 21.36 6.55
C VAL A 37 17.26 20.85 6.83
N GLU A 38 16.27 21.40 6.13
CA GLU A 38 14.89 20.91 6.22
C GLU A 38 14.55 20.09 4.97
N ILE A 39 14.10 18.84 5.20
CA ILE A 39 13.52 17.97 4.18
C ILE A 39 12.03 17.73 4.46
N SER A 40 11.28 17.43 3.43
CA SER A 40 9.86 17.08 3.52
C SER A 40 9.66 15.58 3.32
N TYR A 41 8.79 14.95 4.14
CA TYR A 41 8.41 13.56 4.03
C TYR A 41 6.91 13.42 3.85
N LEU A 42 6.47 12.70 2.81
CA LEU A 42 5.06 12.44 2.51
C LEU A 42 4.70 10.99 2.80
N THR A 43 3.62 10.78 3.57
CA THR A 43 3.05 9.45 3.85
C THR A 43 1.54 9.44 3.67
N GLN A 44 0.88 8.29 3.82
CA GLN A 44 -0.57 8.19 3.81
C GLN A 44 -1.17 8.79 5.09
N SER A 45 -2.41 9.30 4.99
CA SER A 45 -3.06 10.07 6.05
C SER A 45 -3.77 9.23 7.12
N ASP A 46 -3.75 7.89 6.99
CA ASP A 46 -4.25 7.02 8.05
C ASP A 46 -3.38 7.09 9.32
N ASP A 47 -3.98 6.78 10.46
CA ASP A 47 -3.34 6.95 11.76
C ASP A 47 -2.10 6.05 11.92
N ALA A 48 -2.11 4.83 11.36
CA ALA A 48 -1.00 3.89 11.45
C ALA A 48 0.26 4.46 10.78
N ASN A 49 0.15 4.82 9.48
CA ASN A 49 1.25 5.42 8.73
C ASN A 49 1.72 6.75 9.32
N THR A 50 0.76 7.59 9.77
CA THR A 50 1.07 8.90 10.36
C THR A 50 1.83 8.76 11.70
N ASN A 51 1.43 7.83 12.56
CA ASN A 51 2.06 7.62 13.87
C ASN A 51 3.47 7.01 13.71
N GLN A 52 3.60 6.02 12.84
CA GLN A 52 4.90 5.42 12.50
C GLN A 52 5.87 6.46 11.93
N ALA A 53 5.41 7.31 10.99
CA ALA A 53 6.22 8.39 10.43
C ALA A 53 6.67 9.39 11.49
N LYS A 54 5.77 9.80 12.41
CA LYS A 54 6.13 10.72 13.51
C LYS A 54 7.17 10.13 14.45
N ALA A 55 7.04 8.84 14.80
CA ALA A 55 7.99 8.15 15.65
C ALA A 55 9.38 8.11 15.00
N LEU A 56 9.45 7.72 13.72
CA LEU A 56 10.69 7.66 12.96
C LEU A 56 11.35 9.05 12.85
N ILE A 57 10.57 10.09 12.51
CA ILE A 57 11.05 11.47 12.41
C ILE A 57 11.65 11.94 13.74
N ALA A 58 10.95 11.71 14.86
CA ALA A 58 11.43 12.13 16.18
C ALA A 58 12.76 11.45 16.56
N ALA A 59 12.92 10.16 16.26
CA ALA A 59 14.15 9.42 16.50
C ALA A 59 15.28 9.90 15.57
N PHE A 60 14.98 10.10 14.28
CA PHE A 60 15.94 10.60 13.30
C PHE A 60 16.48 12.00 13.65
N GLU A 61 15.60 12.94 13.99
CA GLU A 61 15.99 14.31 14.36
C GLU A 61 16.82 14.35 15.65
N LYS A 62 16.55 13.44 16.59
CA LYS A 62 17.36 13.25 17.80
C LYS A 62 18.78 12.78 17.47
N ALA A 63 18.91 11.85 16.52
CA ALA A 63 20.20 11.34 16.04
C ALA A 63 20.93 12.34 15.11
N ASN A 64 20.18 13.21 14.42
CA ASN A 64 20.69 14.16 13.43
C ASN A 64 20.20 15.59 13.72
N PRO A 65 20.72 16.28 14.75
CA PRO A 65 20.18 17.55 15.23
C PRO A 65 20.26 18.71 14.22
N ASP A 66 21.07 18.56 13.18
CA ASP A 66 21.22 19.53 12.10
C ASP A 66 20.23 19.34 10.95
N ILE A 67 19.34 18.33 11.03
CA ILE A 67 18.32 18.05 10.03
C ILE A 67 16.94 18.12 10.69
N THR A 68 15.95 18.68 9.97
CA THR A 68 14.54 18.66 10.35
C THR A 68 13.72 18.01 9.25
N VAL A 69 12.65 17.27 9.63
CA VAL A 69 11.78 16.57 8.68
C VAL A 69 10.35 17.07 8.82
N LYS A 70 9.84 17.75 7.80
CA LYS A 70 8.46 18.21 7.75
C LYS A 70 7.56 17.10 7.21
N LEU A 71 6.71 16.54 8.08
CA LEU A 71 5.73 15.53 7.70
C LEU A 71 4.56 16.17 6.93
N GLU A 72 4.21 15.57 5.80
CA GLU A 72 2.98 15.84 5.04
C GLU A 72 2.23 14.52 4.81
N THR A 73 0.91 14.60 4.61
CA THR A 73 0.06 13.42 4.41
C THR A 73 -0.81 13.58 3.18
N GLN A 74 -1.21 12.44 2.59
CA GLN A 74 -2.13 12.36 1.45
C GLN A 74 -3.09 11.18 1.59
N PRO A 75 -4.24 11.18 0.89
CA PRO A 75 -5.12 10.01 0.82
C PRO A 75 -4.40 8.76 0.29
N GLY A 76 -4.88 7.58 0.67
CA GLY A 76 -4.52 6.31 0.03
C GLY A 76 -5.34 6.03 -1.24
N GLY A 77 -5.14 4.85 -1.85
CA GLY A 77 -5.89 4.38 -3.01
C GLY A 77 -5.66 5.21 -4.28
N THR A 78 -6.59 5.09 -5.24
CA THR A 78 -6.50 5.75 -6.56
C THR A 78 -6.34 7.26 -6.49
N GLU A 79 -6.94 7.92 -5.50
CA GLU A 79 -6.80 9.37 -5.31
C GLU A 79 -5.35 9.73 -4.96
N GLY A 80 -4.76 9.02 -4.01
CA GLY A 80 -3.35 9.17 -3.64
C GLY A 80 -2.40 8.87 -4.79
N ASP A 81 -2.64 7.80 -5.55
CA ASP A 81 -1.84 7.43 -6.72
C ASP A 81 -1.83 8.52 -7.79
N ASN A 82 -3.00 9.12 -8.07
CA ASN A 82 -3.11 10.21 -9.03
C ASN A 82 -2.40 11.49 -8.54
N LEU A 83 -2.49 11.78 -7.24
CA LEU A 83 -1.77 12.90 -6.64
C LEU A 83 -0.26 12.70 -6.70
N MET A 84 0.22 11.49 -6.42
CA MET A 84 1.64 11.11 -6.51
C MET A 84 2.19 11.34 -7.92
N LYS A 85 1.51 10.79 -8.94
CA LYS A 85 1.87 10.98 -10.36
C LYS A 85 1.88 12.45 -10.75
N THR A 86 0.90 13.22 -10.27
CA THR A 86 0.82 14.67 -10.54
C THR A 86 1.99 15.41 -9.91
N LYS A 87 2.29 15.18 -8.64
CA LYS A 87 3.41 15.82 -7.92
C LYS A 87 4.76 15.51 -8.59
N LEU A 88 4.99 14.24 -8.99
CA LEU A 88 6.21 13.85 -9.70
C LEU A 88 6.33 14.53 -11.08
N SER A 89 5.25 14.58 -11.85
CA SER A 89 5.25 15.18 -13.19
C SER A 89 5.42 16.69 -13.20
N THR A 90 5.20 17.36 -12.06
CA THR A 90 5.31 18.82 -11.90
C THR A 90 6.49 19.25 -11.04
N ASP A 91 7.42 18.34 -10.73
CA ASP A 91 8.57 18.56 -9.83
C ASP A 91 8.19 19.18 -8.47
N SER A 92 6.96 18.89 -8.01
CA SER A 92 6.42 19.37 -6.72
C SER A 92 6.34 18.27 -5.66
N MET A 93 7.03 17.15 -5.89
CA MET A 93 7.08 16.04 -4.96
C MET A 93 7.87 16.43 -3.71
N ASN A 94 7.48 15.84 -2.57
CA ASN A 94 8.24 15.94 -1.32
C ASN A 94 9.63 15.31 -1.50
N ASP A 95 10.61 15.77 -0.72
CA ASP A 95 11.99 15.28 -0.83
C ASP A 95 12.08 13.77 -0.63
N VAL A 96 11.35 13.23 0.35
CA VAL A 96 11.19 11.80 0.63
C VAL A 96 9.70 11.47 0.64
N PHE A 97 9.34 10.27 0.20
CA PHE A 97 7.95 9.84 0.25
C PHE A 97 7.81 8.32 0.37
N HIS A 98 6.73 7.89 1.01
CA HIS A 98 6.29 6.51 1.15
C HIS A 98 5.34 6.15 0.00
N TYR A 99 5.58 5.02 -0.67
CA TYR A 99 4.72 4.52 -1.73
C TYR A 99 4.87 3.00 -1.92
N ASN A 100 3.95 2.41 -2.68
CA ASN A 100 4.00 0.98 -3.00
C ASN A 100 5.28 0.62 -3.78
N SER A 101 5.72 -0.62 -3.62
CA SER A 101 6.72 -1.28 -4.46
C SER A 101 6.05 -2.00 -5.65
N GLY A 102 6.83 -2.65 -6.51
CA GLY A 102 6.31 -3.44 -7.63
C GLY A 102 5.68 -2.62 -8.75
N SER A 103 4.58 -3.08 -9.31
CA SER A 103 3.94 -2.50 -10.51
C SER A 103 3.49 -1.06 -10.34
N LEU A 104 3.06 -0.65 -9.14
CA LEU A 104 2.68 0.74 -8.87
C LEU A 104 3.90 1.66 -8.89
N LEU A 105 5.06 1.21 -8.38
CA LEU A 105 6.31 1.94 -8.53
C LEU A 105 6.69 2.09 -10.00
N GLN A 106 6.61 1.02 -10.80
CA GLN A 106 6.91 1.07 -12.22
C GLN A 106 6.05 2.10 -12.95
N ALA A 107 4.79 2.26 -12.55
CA ALA A 107 3.88 3.26 -13.11
C ALA A 107 4.25 4.72 -12.77
N LEU A 108 5.19 4.94 -11.83
CA LEU A 108 5.76 6.27 -11.54
C LEU A 108 6.95 6.63 -12.44
N ASN A 109 7.43 5.72 -13.30
CA ASN A 109 8.59 5.90 -14.16
C ASN A 109 9.89 6.22 -13.38
N PRO A 110 10.34 5.30 -12.49
CA PRO A 110 11.38 5.56 -11.50
C PRO A 110 12.69 6.07 -12.09
N ASP A 111 13.11 5.61 -13.27
CA ASP A 111 14.34 6.07 -13.95
C ASP A 111 14.38 7.59 -14.18
N GLN A 112 13.21 8.20 -14.37
CA GLN A 112 13.09 9.64 -14.65
C GLN A 112 12.69 10.45 -13.43
N THR A 113 11.97 9.85 -12.48
CA THR A 113 11.31 10.59 -11.40
C THR A 113 11.96 10.42 -10.04
N LEU A 114 12.83 9.40 -9.86
CA LEU A 114 13.42 9.04 -8.58
C LEU A 114 14.95 9.11 -8.60
N VAL A 115 15.53 9.23 -7.40
CA VAL A 115 16.97 9.13 -7.18
C VAL A 115 17.38 7.66 -7.15
N ASP A 116 18.41 7.31 -7.91
CA ASP A 116 19.05 6.00 -7.82
C ASP A 116 19.80 5.86 -6.47
N LEU A 117 19.49 4.79 -5.75
CA LEU A 117 20.04 4.45 -4.42
C LEU A 117 20.96 3.22 -4.47
N SER A 118 21.33 2.73 -5.65
CA SER A 118 22.15 1.52 -5.81
C SER A 118 23.51 1.61 -5.12
N ASP A 119 24.01 2.83 -4.90
CA ASP A 119 25.31 3.12 -4.26
C ASP A 119 25.26 3.15 -2.73
N GLN A 120 24.10 2.94 -2.12
CA GLN A 120 23.92 3.02 -0.67
C GLN A 120 24.36 1.72 0.03
N ASP A 121 25.09 1.84 1.13
CA ASP A 121 25.67 0.70 1.87
C ASP A 121 24.62 -0.33 2.32
N TRP A 122 23.43 0.13 2.77
CA TRP A 122 22.33 -0.71 3.24
C TRP A 122 21.70 -1.59 2.14
N VAL A 123 21.96 -1.32 0.87
CA VAL A 123 21.46 -2.14 -0.26
C VAL A 123 21.98 -3.58 -0.18
N SER A 124 23.18 -3.78 0.36
CA SER A 124 23.75 -5.13 0.52
C SER A 124 22.96 -6.00 1.49
N ASP A 125 22.24 -5.41 2.44
CA ASP A 125 21.48 -6.10 3.48
C ASP A 125 20.08 -6.53 3.01
N LEU A 126 19.60 -6.01 1.87
CA LEU A 126 18.28 -6.32 1.33
C LEU A 126 18.21 -7.74 0.73
N THR A 127 17.05 -8.39 0.88
CA THR A 127 16.75 -9.62 0.14
C THR A 127 16.67 -9.36 -1.37
N ASP A 128 17.01 -10.37 -2.18
CA ASP A 128 16.93 -10.25 -3.63
C ASP A 128 15.51 -10.02 -4.13
N ASP A 129 14.51 -10.57 -3.43
CA ASP A 129 13.09 -10.36 -3.76
C ASP A 129 12.67 -8.90 -3.59
N PHE A 130 13.11 -8.22 -2.51
CA PHE A 130 12.81 -6.81 -2.35
C PHE A 130 13.59 -5.93 -3.33
N LYS A 131 14.87 -6.22 -3.57
CA LYS A 131 15.65 -5.51 -4.60
C LYS A 131 14.93 -5.51 -5.95
N ARG A 132 14.42 -6.68 -6.37
CA ARG A 132 13.71 -6.83 -7.64
C ARG A 132 12.49 -5.89 -7.75
N VAL A 133 11.70 -5.74 -6.69
CA VAL A 133 10.44 -4.98 -6.73
C VAL A 133 10.61 -3.47 -6.58
N VAL A 134 11.82 -2.99 -6.24
CA VAL A 134 12.16 -1.56 -6.17
C VAL A 134 13.19 -1.12 -7.19
N SER A 135 13.49 -1.97 -8.19
CA SER A 135 14.48 -1.73 -9.23
C SER A 135 13.87 -1.67 -10.62
N THR A 136 14.64 -1.08 -11.55
CA THR A 136 14.54 -1.27 -12.99
C THR A 136 15.87 -1.83 -13.49
N ASP A 137 16.03 -1.99 -14.81
CA ASP A 137 17.31 -2.32 -15.42
C ASP A 137 18.41 -1.25 -15.20
N ASN A 138 18.02 -0.02 -14.81
CA ASN A 138 18.91 1.13 -14.70
C ASN A 138 19.32 1.47 -13.25
N GLY A 139 18.61 1.00 -12.24
CA GLY A 139 18.93 1.32 -10.84
C GLY A 139 17.97 0.73 -9.82
N LEU A 140 18.30 0.93 -8.54
CA LEU A 140 17.48 0.60 -7.39
C LEU A 140 17.00 1.90 -6.74
N TYR A 141 15.69 2.06 -6.54
CA TYR A 141 15.08 3.36 -6.21
C TYR A 141 14.49 3.44 -4.81
N GLY A 142 14.23 2.32 -4.13
CA GLY A 142 13.52 2.29 -2.86
C GLY A 142 14.19 1.51 -1.76
N ALA A 143 13.97 1.96 -0.52
CA ALA A 143 14.31 1.23 0.71
C ALA A 143 13.03 0.70 1.36
N PRO A 144 13.06 -0.46 2.06
CA PRO A 144 11.87 -1.02 2.67
C PRO A 144 11.28 -0.12 3.77
N TRP A 145 9.94 -0.12 3.84
CA TRP A 145 9.17 0.50 4.90
C TRP A 145 8.37 -0.58 5.64
N GLY A 146 8.84 -0.97 6.81
CA GLY A 146 8.26 -2.03 7.62
C GLY A 146 8.65 -3.45 7.16
N THR A 147 7.74 -4.39 7.39
CA THR A 147 7.91 -5.83 7.12
C THR A 147 7.12 -6.25 5.87
N SER A 148 7.42 -7.43 5.32
CA SER A 148 6.50 -8.09 4.37
C SER A 148 5.17 -8.43 5.07
N PHE A 149 4.13 -8.70 4.30
CA PHE A 149 2.80 -8.99 4.83
C PHE A 149 2.01 -9.91 3.88
N ALA A 150 0.94 -10.50 4.40
CA ALA A 150 0.10 -11.42 3.66
C ALA A 150 -1.21 -10.75 3.21
N GLY A 151 -1.68 -11.09 2.00
CA GLY A 151 -3.08 -10.96 1.59
C GLY A 151 -3.78 -12.27 1.88
N ALA A 152 -4.72 -12.25 2.81
CA ALA A 152 -5.26 -13.45 3.44
C ALA A 152 -6.65 -13.20 4.02
N VAL A 153 -7.15 -14.09 4.85
CA VAL A 153 -8.32 -13.86 5.69
C VAL A 153 -7.85 -13.68 7.13
N LEU A 154 -8.01 -12.49 7.67
CA LEU A 154 -7.88 -12.27 9.11
C LEU A 154 -9.15 -12.79 9.80
N TYR A 155 -9.02 -13.44 10.96
CA TYR A 155 -10.18 -13.98 11.65
C TYR A 155 -10.07 -13.84 13.17
N ASN A 156 -11.23 -13.75 13.84
CA ASN A 156 -11.28 -13.72 15.29
C ASN A 156 -11.27 -15.15 15.84
N LYS A 157 -10.17 -15.55 16.48
CA LYS A 157 -9.96 -16.89 17.04
C LYS A 157 -11.02 -17.27 18.10
N LYS A 158 -11.47 -16.29 18.91
CA LYS A 158 -12.48 -16.53 19.95
C LYS A 158 -13.86 -16.85 19.37
N VAL A 159 -14.23 -16.19 18.27
CA VAL A 159 -15.48 -16.50 17.54
C VAL A 159 -15.42 -17.90 16.98
N TYR A 160 -14.28 -18.28 16.38
CA TYR A 160 -14.08 -19.63 15.86
C TYR A 160 -14.17 -20.69 16.96
N GLU A 161 -13.49 -20.48 18.09
CA GLU A 161 -13.52 -21.37 19.25
C GLU A 161 -14.94 -21.53 19.83
N GLN A 162 -15.67 -20.41 20.01
CA GLN A 162 -17.03 -20.43 20.54
C GLN A 162 -18.01 -21.21 19.66
N LEU A 163 -17.82 -21.18 18.36
CA LEU A 163 -18.67 -21.88 17.39
C LEU A 163 -18.13 -23.26 17.00
N GLY A 164 -16.96 -23.67 17.54
CA GLY A 164 -16.31 -24.93 17.19
C GLY A 164 -15.97 -25.02 15.71
N LEU A 165 -15.41 -23.93 15.15
CA LEU A 165 -14.98 -23.85 13.75
C LEU A 165 -13.49 -24.19 13.65
N GLU A 166 -13.14 -24.92 12.60
CA GLU A 166 -11.76 -25.13 12.18
C GLU A 166 -11.39 -24.13 11.09
N VAL A 167 -10.10 -23.81 10.94
CA VAL A 167 -9.59 -22.99 9.84
C VAL A 167 -9.91 -23.69 8.51
N PRO A 168 -10.63 -23.03 7.58
CA PRO A 168 -11.02 -23.65 6.32
C PRO A 168 -9.81 -23.78 5.39
N THR A 169 -9.75 -24.89 4.66
CA THR A 169 -8.70 -25.18 3.67
C THR A 169 -9.23 -25.19 2.25
N THR A 170 -10.56 -25.13 2.08
CA THR A 170 -11.25 -25.01 0.80
C THR A 170 -12.28 -23.87 0.85
N TRP A 171 -12.63 -23.35 -0.33
CA TRP A 171 -13.67 -22.31 -0.46
C TRP A 171 -15.03 -22.79 0.08
N ASP A 172 -15.42 -24.03 -0.18
CA ASP A 172 -16.67 -24.60 0.33
C ASP A 172 -16.70 -24.63 1.87
N GLU A 173 -15.59 -24.97 2.51
CA GLU A 173 -15.46 -24.91 3.98
C GLU A 173 -15.55 -23.47 4.51
N PHE A 174 -14.94 -22.50 3.82
CA PHE A 174 -15.04 -21.08 4.16
C PHE A 174 -16.48 -20.57 4.11
N ILE A 175 -17.21 -20.93 3.07
CA ILE A 175 -18.63 -20.58 2.93
C ILE A 175 -19.47 -21.30 4.02
N ALA A 176 -19.22 -22.58 4.28
CA ALA A 176 -19.93 -23.33 5.33
C ALA A 176 -19.70 -22.72 6.73
N ASN A 177 -18.45 -22.34 7.05
CA ASN A 177 -18.13 -21.63 8.29
C ASN A 177 -18.88 -20.28 8.35
N SER A 178 -18.90 -19.52 7.27
CA SER A 178 -19.59 -18.22 7.21
C SER A 178 -21.11 -18.37 7.38
N GLU A 179 -21.72 -19.39 6.76
CA GLU A 179 -23.15 -19.70 6.95
C GLU A 179 -23.45 -20.12 8.42
N LYS A 180 -22.56 -20.89 9.05
CA LYS A 180 -22.68 -21.26 10.48
C LYS A 180 -22.52 -20.04 11.40
N ILE A 181 -21.57 -19.14 11.13
CA ILE A 181 -21.44 -17.89 11.88
C ILE A 181 -22.72 -17.07 11.77
N LYS A 182 -23.29 -16.96 10.56
CA LYS A 182 -24.55 -16.24 10.34
C LYS A 182 -25.73 -16.83 11.13
N SER A 183 -25.84 -18.15 11.22
CA SER A 183 -26.95 -18.81 11.90
C SER A 183 -26.78 -18.86 13.42
N ASP A 184 -25.58 -19.14 13.92
CA ASP A 184 -25.31 -19.51 15.31
C ASP A 184 -24.52 -18.42 16.06
N GLY A 185 -23.93 -17.44 15.37
CA GLY A 185 -23.04 -16.44 15.94
C GLY A 185 -23.74 -15.29 16.69
N GLY A 186 -25.08 -15.31 16.83
CA GLY A 186 -25.79 -14.35 17.67
C GLY A 186 -25.70 -12.88 17.20
N GLY A 187 -25.55 -12.65 15.91
CA GLY A 187 -25.44 -11.32 15.31
C GLY A 187 -24.02 -10.91 14.89
N VAL A 188 -23.04 -11.81 15.04
CA VAL A 188 -21.69 -11.63 14.50
C VAL A 188 -21.76 -11.61 12.98
N ALA A 189 -21.14 -10.60 12.35
CA ALA A 189 -21.01 -10.54 10.90
C ALA A 189 -20.06 -11.65 10.39
N PRO A 190 -20.50 -12.55 9.49
CA PRO A 190 -19.67 -13.65 9.04
C PRO A 190 -18.39 -13.20 8.34
N ILE A 191 -18.53 -12.25 7.40
CA ILE A 191 -17.45 -11.71 6.61
C ILE A 191 -17.55 -10.18 6.65
N LEU A 192 -16.49 -9.52 7.06
CA LEU A 192 -16.37 -8.07 6.98
C LEU A 192 -15.93 -7.65 5.58
N GLN A 193 -16.55 -6.58 5.09
CA GLN A 193 -16.06 -5.77 3.98
C GLN A 193 -16.19 -4.30 4.36
N SER A 194 -15.35 -3.43 3.82
CA SER A 194 -15.22 -2.05 4.24
C SER A 194 -15.07 -1.11 3.04
N PHE A 195 -16.08 -1.06 2.20
CA PHE A 195 -16.07 -0.30 0.94
C PHE A 195 -16.10 1.23 1.11
N GLY A 196 -16.19 1.73 2.36
CA GLY A 196 -15.87 3.11 2.68
C GLY A 196 -14.43 3.47 2.31
N ASP A 197 -13.53 2.47 2.38
CA ASP A 197 -12.18 2.52 1.83
C ASP A 197 -12.14 1.57 0.61
N THR A 198 -12.41 2.07 -0.59
CA THR A 198 -12.64 1.26 -1.81
C THR A 198 -11.55 0.25 -2.10
N TRP A 199 -10.29 0.57 -1.78
CA TRP A 199 -9.15 -0.32 -2.00
C TRP A 199 -9.28 -1.69 -1.30
N THR A 200 -10.02 -1.76 -0.19
CA THR A 200 -10.20 -3.00 0.58
C THR A 200 -11.00 -4.05 -0.17
N SER A 201 -11.85 -3.64 -1.12
CA SER A 201 -12.71 -4.54 -1.91
C SER A 201 -11.92 -5.50 -2.81
N GLN A 202 -10.65 -5.19 -3.09
CA GLN A 202 -9.82 -5.93 -4.05
C GLN A 202 -9.32 -7.28 -3.50
N LEU A 203 -9.44 -7.52 -2.18
CA LEU A 203 -8.69 -8.60 -1.54
C LEU A 203 -9.16 -10.01 -1.90
N PHE A 204 -10.40 -10.20 -2.36
CA PHE A 204 -10.82 -11.47 -2.94
C PHE A 204 -10.09 -11.77 -4.25
N VAL A 205 -9.70 -10.75 -5.03
CA VAL A 205 -8.97 -10.92 -6.30
C VAL A 205 -7.46 -10.95 -6.05
N LEU A 206 -6.93 -9.97 -5.32
CA LEU A 206 -5.48 -9.85 -5.12
C LEU A 206 -4.95 -10.89 -4.14
N GLY A 207 -5.70 -11.22 -3.08
CA GLY A 207 -5.33 -12.23 -2.08
C GLY A 207 -5.38 -13.66 -2.62
N ASP A 208 -6.10 -13.89 -3.71
CA ASP A 208 -6.22 -15.20 -4.37
C ASP A 208 -5.03 -15.54 -5.27
N PHE A 209 -4.10 -14.61 -5.52
CA PHE A 209 -3.10 -14.79 -6.56
C PHE A 209 -2.11 -15.94 -6.28
N ALA A 210 -1.82 -16.27 -5.03
CA ALA A 210 -1.02 -17.46 -4.72
C ALA A 210 -1.71 -18.76 -5.16
N ASN A 211 -3.06 -18.82 -5.06
CA ASN A 211 -3.85 -19.93 -5.56
C ASN A 211 -3.79 -20.01 -7.08
N VAL A 212 -3.88 -18.86 -7.77
CA VAL A 212 -3.69 -18.79 -9.23
C VAL A 212 -2.32 -19.34 -9.64
N SER A 213 -1.26 -18.94 -8.95
CA SER A 213 0.11 -19.40 -9.21
C SER A 213 0.32 -20.87 -8.83
N ALA A 214 -0.40 -21.40 -7.83
CA ALA A 214 -0.34 -22.82 -7.47
C ALA A 214 -0.93 -23.71 -8.59
N VAL A 215 -2.00 -23.27 -9.26
CA VAL A 215 -2.62 -23.94 -10.40
C VAL A 215 -1.80 -23.75 -11.68
N ASN A 216 -1.33 -22.54 -11.94
CA ASN A 216 -0.52 -22.20 -13.11
C ASN A 216 0.68 -21.32 -12.70
N PRO A 217 1.86 -21.91 -12.45
CA PRO A 217 3.06 -21.16 -12.04
C PRO A 217 3.52 -20.10 -13.06
N ASP A 218 3.21 -20.27 -14.33
CA ASP A 218 3.60 -19.36 -15.41
C ASP A 218 2.56 -18.28 -15.70
N TRP A 219 1.45 -18.24 -14.95
CA TRP A 219 0.31 -17.35 -15.20
C TRP A 219 0.71 -15.87 -15.29
N ALA A 220 1.60 -15.39 -14.41
CA ALA A 220 2.03 -14.00 -14.40
C ALA A 220 2.83 -13.61 -15.65
N GLU A 221 3.66 -14.52 -16.17
CA GLU A 221 4.41 -14.34 -17.41
C GLU A 221 3.46 -14.35 -18.62
N GLU A 222 2.56 -15.34 -18.69
CA GLU A 222 1.52 -15.45 -19.72
C GLU A 222 0.61 -14.20 -19.73
N TYR A 223 0.20 -13.73 -18.56
CA TYR A 223 -0.59 -12.50 -18.40
C TYR A 223 0.15 -11.27 -18.92
N THR A 224 1.43 -11.13 -18.58
CA THR A 224 2.28 -10.03 -19.04
C THR A 224 2.46 -10.06 -20.56
N ALA A 225 2.56 -11.26 -21.14
CA ALA A 225 2.67 -11.49 -22.58
C ALA A 225 1.33 -11.39 -23.33
N ASN A 226 0.22 -11.04 -22.64
CA ASN A 226 -1.13 -10.96 -23.22
C ASN A 226 -1.69 -12.30 -23.76
N ASP A 227 -1.31 -13.43 -23.13
CA ASP A 227 -1.88 -14.74 -23.51
C ASP A 227 -3.40 -14.72 -23.28
N PRO A 228 -4.22 -15.19 -24.23
CA PRO A 228 -5.67 -15.21 -24.06
C PRO A 228 -6.18 -16.14 -22.94
N LYS A 229 -5.36 -17.06 -22.44
CA LYS A 229 -5.69 -17.94 -21.32
C LYS A 229 -5.39 -17.33 -19.95
N ALA A 230 -4.46 -16.39 -19.88
CA ALA A 230 -4.12 -15.66 -18.66
C ALA A 230 -4.92 -14.36 -18.58
N LYS A 231 -6.22 -14.48 -18.38
CA LYS A 231 -7.20 -13.38 -18.24
C LYS A 231 -8.06 -13.59 -17.01
N TYR A 232 -8.55 -12.50 -16.42
CA TYR A 232 -9.42 -12.57 -15.24
C TYR A 232 -10.84 -13.12 -15.55
N VAL A 233 -11.24 -13.17 -16.81
CA VAL A 233 -12.48 -13.86 -17.24
C VAL A 233 -12.33 -15.36 -17.30
N GLU A 234 -11.13 -15.91 -17.19
CA GLU A 234 -10.79 -17.33 -17.28
C GLU A 234 -10.26 -17.86 -15.95
N GLU A 235 -10.51 -19.14 -15.67
CA GLU A 235 -9.89 -19.82 -14.53
C GLU A 235 -8.37 -19.98 -14.75
N PRO A 236 -7.57 -19.96 -13.67
CA PRO A 236 -7.96 -19.88 -12.26
C PRO A 236 -8.23 -18.46 -11.73
N ALA A 237 -7.86 -17.39 -12.43
CA ALA A 237 -7.94 -16.02 -11.93
C ALA A 237 -9.38 -15.48 -11.80
N PHE A 238 -10.36 -16.10 -12.47
CA PHE A 238 -11.77 -15.74 -12.34
C PHE A 238 -12.32 -15.99 -10.93
N ALA A 239 -11.77 -16.97 -10.20
CA ALA A 239 -12.23 -17.35 -8.87
C ALA A 239 -12.36 -16.15 -7.91
N GLY A 240 -11.39 -15.23 -7.88
CA GLY A 240 -11.46 -14.06 -6.99
C GLY A 240 -12.68 -13.16 -7.24
N PHE A 241 -13.08 -12.94 -8.49
CA PHE A 241 -14.31 -12.22 -8.82
C PHE A 241 -15.57 -13.01 -8.45
N ALA A 242 -15.57 -14.33 -8.69
CA ALA A 242 -16.68 -15.20 -8.35
C ALA A 242 -16.90 -15.24 -6.83
N HIS A 243 -15.84 -15.33 -6.04
CA HIS A 243 -15.87 -15.32 -4.57
C HIS A 243 -16.48 -14.03 -4.02
N GLY A 244 -16.05 -12.85 -4.53
CA GLY A 244 -16.62 -11.56 -4.13
C GLY A 244 -18.12 -11.43 -4.42
N ALA A 245 -18.58 -11.96 -5.55
CA ALA A 245 -20.01 -11.99 -5.89
C ALA A 245 -20.79 -12.99 -5.01
N GLU A 246 -20.27 -14.19 -4.78
CA GLU A 246 -20.96 -15.25 -4.03
C GLU A 246 -21.23 -14.84 -2.57
N VAL A 247 -20.23 -14.24 -1.88
CA VAL A 247 -20.41 -13.80 -0.49
C VAL A 247 -21.49 -12.73 -0.37
N PHE A 248 -21.64 -11.84 -1.36
CA PHE A 248 -22.73 -10.89 -1.44
C PHE A 248 -24.07 -11.58 -1.70
N GLU A 249 -24.17 -12.43 -2.71
CA GLU A 249 -25.41 -13.15 -3.07
C GLU A 249 -25.95 -14.00 -1.93
N LYS A 250 -25.07 -14.61 -1.12
CA LYS A 250 -25.41 -15.37 0.08
C LYS A 250 -25.73 -14.51 1.30
N ASN A 251 -25.62 -13.15 1.18
CA ASN A 251 -25.80 -12.20 2.28
C ASN A 251 -24.92 -12.53 3.49
N LEU A 252 -23.63 -12.78 3.26
CA LEU A 252 -22.65 -13.13 4.31
C LEU A 252 -21.85 -11.91 4.79
N LEU A 253 -22.07 -10.74 4.21
CA LEU A 253 -21.39 -9.49 4.56
C LEU A 253 -22.05 -8.77 5.75
N ASN A 254 -21.26 -7.94 6.46
CA ASN A 254 -21.80 -6.97 7.41
C ASN A 254 -22.79 -6.00 6.73
N GLU A 255 -23.82 -5.56 7.46
CA GLU A 255 -24.90 -4.73 6.87
C GLU A 255 -24.41 -3.36 6.37
N ASP A 256 -23.39 -2.79 7.01
CA ASP A 256 -22.85 -1.46 6.75
C ASP A 256 -21.61 -1.47 5.84
N PHE A 257 -21.29 -2.61 5.20
CA PHE A 257 -20.12 -2.75 4.32
C PHE A 257 -19.92 -1.61 3.30
N PRO A 258 -20.98 -0.96 2.75
CA PRO A 258 -20.79 0.09 1.75
C PRO A 258 -20.14 1.36 2.30
N SER A 259 -20.23 1.59 3.61
CA SER A 259 -19.73 2.80 4.28
C SER A 259 -18.71 2.53 5.38
N MET A 260 -18.54 1.26 5.79
CA MET A 260 -17.55 0.87 6.80
C MET A 260 -16.15 1.18 6.28
N THR A 261 -15.30 1.74 7.14
CA THR A 261 -13.87 1.94 6.85
C THR A 261 -13.05 0.73 7.29
N ASN A 262 -11.82 0.61 6.77
CA ASN A 262 -10.88 -0.43 7.19
C ASN A 262 -10.64 -0.41 8.71
N ALA A 263 -10.43 0.77 9.31
CA ALA A 263 -10.25 0.91 10.75
C ALA A 263 -11.46 0.40 11.54
N GLN A 264 -12.68 0.69 11.09
CA GLN A 264 -13.91 0.18 11.72
C GLN A 264 -14.02 -1.35 11.59
N ALA A 265 -13.66 -1.91 10.43
CA ALA A 265 -13.67 -3.35 10.22
C ALA A 265 -12.64 -4.07 11.11
N MET A 266 -11.42 -3.53 11.24
CA MET A 266 -10.41 -4.09 12.13
C MET A 266 -10.83 -4.04 13.60
N ASN A 267 -11.50 -2.98 14.03
CA ASN A 267 -12.07 -2.88 15.38
C ASN A 267 -13.22 -3.89 15.57
N ALA A 268 -14.11 -4.04 14.60
CA ALA A 268 -15.19 -5.04 14.65
C ALA A 268 -14.62 -6.48 14.73
N LEU A 269 -13.54 -6.76 13.99
CA LEU A 269 -12.84 -8.04 14.05
C LEU A 269 -12.24 -8.27 15.45
N ALA A 270 -11.54 -7.27 16.01
CA ALA A 270 -10.92 -7.35 17.34
C ALA A 270 -11.98 -7.53 18.46
N GLU A 271 -13.13 -6.87 18.33
CA GLU A 271 -14.24 -7.00 19.29
C GLU A 271 -15.04 -8.29 19.14
N GLY A 272 -14.86 -9.04 18.04
CA GLY A 272 -15.60 -10.25 17.74
C GLY A 272 -17.04 -9.98 17.27
N THR A 273 -17.36 -8.77 16.85
CA THR A 273 -18.63 -8.43 16.18
C THR A 273 -18.59 -8.76 14.68
N GLY A 274 -17.38 -8.95 14.12
CA GLY A 274 -17.11 -9.57 12.84
C GLY A 274 -16.17 -10.77 13.02
N ALA A 275 -16.36 -11.81 12.24
CA ALA A 275 -15.62 -13.06 12.41
C ALA A 275 -14.43 -13.22 11.47
N GLN A 276 -14.57 -12.79 10.22
CA GLN A 276 -13.59 -12.98 9.15
C GLN A 276 -13.46 -11.70 8.32
N TYR A 277 -12.24 -11.39 7.89
CA TYR A 277 -11.99 -10.21 7.06
C TYR A 277 -10.91 -10.53 6.01
N PRO A 278 -11.28 -10.78 4.75
CA PRO A 278 -10.31 -10.85 3.66
C PRO A 278 -9.56 -9.53 3.53
N MET A 279 -8.29 -9.52 3.99
CA MET A 279 -7.51 -8.29 4.14
C MET A 279 -6.00 -8.56 4.16
N LEU A 280 -5.23 -7.49 4.09
CA LEU A 280 -3.78 -7.52 4.28
C LEU A 280 -3.44 -7.64 5.77
N SER A 281 -2.53 -8.54 6.14
CA SER A 281 -2.09 -8.71 7.53
C SER A 281 -1.46 -7.44 8.12
N ALA A 282 -0.93 -6.54 7.27
CA ALA A 282 -0.41 -5.24 7.69
C ALA A 282 -1.42 -4.37 8.45
N THR A 283 -2.73 -4.57 8.21
CA THR A 283 -3.79 -3.81 8.91
C THR A 283 -3.94 -4.17 10.39
N ILE A 284 -3.23 -5.20 10.89
CA ILE A 284 -3.17 -5.53 12.33
C ILE A 284 -2.65 -4.35 13.17
N SER A 285 -1.91 -3.43 12.57
CA SER A 285 -1.46 -2.19 13.19
C SER A 285 -2.60 -1.38 13.80
N GLN A 286 -3.78 -1.40 13.17
CA GLN A 286 -4.97 -0.73 13.71
C GLN A 286 -5.42 -1.38 15.02
N VAL A 287 -5.40 -2.72 15.11
CA VAL A 287 -5.75 -3.43 16.35
C VAL A 287 -4.71 -3.18 17.43
N GLN A 288 -3.42 -3.16 17.09
CA GLN A 288 -2.37 -2.84 18.06
C GLN A 288 -2.51 -1.44 18.66
N GLN A 289 -2.98 -0.47 17.90
CA GLN A 289 -3.20 0.90 18.36
C GLN A 289 -4.48 1.03 19.20
N ASP A 290 -5.60 0.51 18.72
CA ASP A 290 -6.91 0.73 19.33
C ASP A 290 -7.27 -0.33 20.39
N ASN A 291 -6.82 -1.57 20.22
CA ASN A 291 -7.17 -2.74 21.03
C ASN A 291 -5.94 -3.63 21.30
N PRO A 292 -4.84 -3.12 21.89
CA PRO A 292 -3.57 -3.85 21.99
C PRO A 292 -3.67 -5.18 22.76
N ASP A 293 -4.61 -5.30 23.68
CA ASP A 293 -4.90 -6.52 24.44
C ASP A 293 -5.62 -7.61 23.64
N LYS A 294 -6.09 -7.29 22.43
CA LYS A 294 -6.81 -8.20 21.54
C LYS A 294 -6.02 -8.59 20.29
N VAL A 295 -4.80 -8.09 20.12
CA VAL A 295 -4.01 -8.35 18.91
C VAL A 295 -3.81 -9.86 18.69
N ASN A 296 -3.62 -10.64 19.77
CA ASN A 296 -3.45 -12.07 19.71
C ASN A 296 -4.77 -12.88 19.64
N ASP A 297 -5.93 -12.20 19.69
CA ASP A 297 -7.23 -12.79 19.35
C ASP A 297 -7.43 -12.91 17.84
N ILE A 298 -6.58 -12.25 17.05
CA ILE A 298 -6.62 -12.28 15.59
C ILE A 298 -5.62 -13.30 15.07
N GLY A 299 -6.12 -14.24 14.27
CA GLY A 299 -5.32 -15.17 13.48
C GLY A 299 -5.43 -14.86 11.99
N VAL A 300 -4.69 -15.59 11.18
CA VAL A 300 -4.71 -15.45 9.72
C VAL A 300 -4.68 -16.83 9.06
N PHE A 301 -5.40 -16.95 7.94
CA PHE A 301 -5.29 -18.11 7.04
C PHE A 301 -5.35 -17.65 5.59
N ALA A 302 -4.77 -18.44 4.68
CA ALA A 302 -4.80 -18.16 3.25
C ALA A 302 -6.25 -18.07 2.76
N LEU A 303 -6.56 -17.15 1.84
CA LEU A 303 -7.84 -17.19 1.13
C LEU A 303 -7.97 -18.57 0.48
N PRO A 304 -8.98 -19.40 0.85
CA PRO A 304 -9.00 -20.77 0.39
C PRO A 304 -9.32 -20.89 -1.11
N ALA A 305 -8.59 -21.78 -1.79
CA ALA A 305 -8.92 -22.21 -3.14
C ALA A 305 -10.08 -23.24 -3.13
N ALA A 306 -10.51 -23.69 -4.31
CA ALA A 306 -11.46 -24.78 -4.42
C ALA A 306 -10.89 -26.12 -3.92
N ASP A 307 -9.58 -26.33 -4.07
CA ASP A 307 -8.85 -27.51 -3.60
C ASP A 307 -7.80 -27.11 -2.54
N THR A 308 -7.73 -27.88 -1.47
CA THR A 308 -6.71 -27.71 -0.40
C THR A 308 -5.28 -27.75 -0.96
N ALA A 309 -5.04 -28.54 -2.03
CA ALA A 309 -3.72 -28.63 -2.63
C ALA A 309 -3.24 -27.31 -3.21
N ASP A 310 -4.15 -26.47 -3.69
CA ASP A 310 -3.87 -25.18 -4.33
C ASP A 310 -3.94 -24.01 -3.34
N THR A 311 -4.54 -24.20 -2.15
CA THR A 311 -4.64 -23.15 -1.14
C THR A 311 -3.24 -22.75 -0.65
N SER A 312 -2.89 -21.49 -0.92
CA SER A 312 -1.60 -20.89 -0.61
C SER A 312 -1.79 -19.42 -0.21
N ILE A 313 -0.92 -18.90 0.65
CA ILE A 313 -1.01 -17.51 1.11
C ILE A 313 -0.27 -16.56 0.15
N THR A 314 -0.94 -15.49 -0.25
CA THR A 314 -0.33 -14.47 -1.12
C THR A 314 0.50 -13.51 -0.30
N MET A 315 1.79 -13.35 -0.65
CA MET A 315 2.73 -12.50 0.07
C MET A 315 3.00 -11.20 -0.66
N TRP A 316 2.97 -10.10 0.10
CA TRP A 316 3.40 -8.78 -0.32
C TRP A 316 4.77 -8.43 0.22
N GLN A 317 5.59 -7.84 -0.63
CA GLN A 317 6.79 -7.12 -0.20
C GLN A 317 6.36 -5.81 0.50
N PRO A 318 7.18 -5.29 1.45
CA PRO A 318 6.84 -4.01 2.07
C PRO A 318 6.77 -2.89 1.03
N ASN A 319 6.07 -1.83 1.39
CA ASN A 319 6.14 -0.58 0.65
C ASN A 319 7.56 -0.02 0.67
N GLY A 320 7.82 0.98 -0.17
CA GLY A 320 9.12 1.63 -0.24
C GLY A 320 9.11 3.05 0.28
N ILE A 321 10.29 3.50 0.73
CA ILE A 321 10.61 4.92 0.90
C ILE A 321 11.49 5.31 -0.27
N TYR A 322 11.12 6.39 -0.95
CA TYR A 322 11.72 6.87 -2.18
C TYR A 322 12.18 8.31 -2.02
N ILE A 323 13.16 8.73 -2.82
CA ILE A 323 13.63 10.12 -2.89
C ILE A 323 13.28 10.67 -4.28
N ALA A 324 12.59 11.80 -4.32
CA ALA A 324 12.23 12.46 -5.58
C ALA A 324 13.46 12.95 -6.33
N LYS A 325 13.48 12.82 -7.67
CA LYS A 325 14.59 13.24 -8.53
C LYS A 325 14.88 14.73 -8.42
N SER A 326 13.89 15.54 -8.07
CA SER A 326 14.01 16.99 -7.85
C SER A 326 14.74 17.36 -6.56
N THR A 327 15.01 16.40 -5.65
CA THR A 327 15.75 16.62 -4.40
C THR A 327 17.25 16.67 -4.69
N GLU A 328 17.90 17.81 -4.40
CA GLU A 328 19.29 18.07 -4.76
C GLU A 328 20.09 18.68 -3.60
N GLY A 329 21.43 18.68 -3.72
CA GLY A 329 22.36 19.32 -2.78
C GLY A 329 22.22 18.80 -1.36
N ASP A 330 22.31 19.69 -0.36
CA ASP A 330 22.25 19.35 1.08
C ASP A 330 20.95 18.59 1.45
N LYS A 331 19.85 18.86 0.74
CA LYS A 331 18.60 18.12 0.94
C LYS A 331 18.68 16.67 0.47
N LEU A 332 19.37 16.38 -0.63
CA LEU A 332 19.59 15.02 -1.09
C LEU A 332 20.43 14.22 -0.09
N ASP A 333 21.47 14.84 0.43
CA ASP A 333 22.32 14.20 1.47
C ASP A 333 21.51 13.93 2.76
N ALA A 334 20.66 14.86 3.17
CA ALA A 334 19.78 14.69 4.32
C ALA A 334 18.70 13.62 4.08
N ALA A 335 18.11 13.56 2.88
CA ALA A 335 17.15 12.56 2.48
C ALA A 335 17.76 11.14 2.44
N LYS A 336 18.97 10.99 1.89
CA LYS A 336 19.71 9.72 1.92
C LYS A 336 20.01 9.26 3.36
N LYS A 337 20.38 10.18 4.26
CA LYS A 337 20.55 9.87 5.69
C LYS A 337 19.25 9.43 6.36
N PHE A 338 18.13 10.07 6.04
CA PHE A 338 16.82 9.69 6.58
C PHE A 338 16.41 8.29 6.13
N VAL A 339 16.57 7.98 4.84
CA VAL A 339 16.29 6.65 4.28
C VAL A 339 17.21 5.58 4.88
N ALA A 340 18.51 5.87 5.03
CA ALA A 340 19.46 4.96 5.66
C ALA A 340 19.12 4.72 7.15
N PHE A 341 18.72 5.77 7.89
CA PHE A 341 18.30 5.63 9.30
C PHE A 341 17.05 4.75 9.41
N ALA A 342 16.05 4.93 8.54
CA ALA A 342 14.85 4.11 8.53
C ALA A 342 15.16 2.60 8.35
N ASN A 343 16.28 2.26 7.71
CA ASN A 343 16.74 0.89 7.46
C ASN A 343 17.92 0.47 8.36
N SER A 344 18.15 1.16 9.47
CA SER A 344 19.07 0.77 10.52
C SER A 344 18.35 -0.02 11.62
N ASP A 345 19.10 -0.71 12.48
CA ASP A 345 18.53 -1.43 13.63
C ASP A 345 17.68 -0.50 14.54
N GLU A 346 18.15 0.73 14.82
CA GLU A 346 17.40 1.72 15.59
C GLU A 346 16.11 2.16 14.85
N GLY A 347 16.20 2.42 13.55
CA GLY A 347 15.05 2.80 12.72
C GLY A 347 13.99 1.70 12.65
N CYS A 348 14.40 0.44 12.54
CA CYS A 348 13.51 -0.71 12.55
C CYS A 348 12.80 -0.87 13.91
N GLN A 349 13.52 -0.74 15.02
CA GLN A 349 12.92 -0.79 16.36
C GLN A 349 11.86 0.30 16.54
N VAL A 350 12.15 1.54 16.11
CA VAL A 350 11.18 2.65 16.16
C VAL A 350 9.97 2.39 15.27
N GLN A 351 10.17 1.81 14.10
CA GLN A 351 9.05 1.42 13.23
C GLN A 351 8.19 0.32 13.88
N ASN A 352 8.79 -0.62 14.62
CA ASN A 352 8.04 -1.64 15.36
C ASN A 352 7.20 -1.04 16.51
N GLU A 353 7.74 -0.05 17.22
CA GLU A 353 7.01 0.63 18.30
C GLU A 353 5.87 1.52 17.77
N GLY A 354 6.04 2.14 16.61
CA GLY A 354 5.06 3.05 15.98
C GLY A 354 4.11 2.40 14.98
N GLY A 355 4.46 1.21 14.52
CA GLY A 355 3.72 0.45 13.52
C GLY A 355 3.43 -0.96 13.97
N SER A 356 3.15 -1.87 13.02
CA SER A 356 2.97 -3.29 13.35
C SER A 356 3.90 -4.18 12.54
N ILE A 357 4.29 -5.26 13.20
CA ILE A 357 4.99 -6.36 12.56
C ILE A 357 3.90 -7.28 11.99
N ALA A 358 3.88 -7.40 10.67
CA ALA A 358 2.88 -8.17 9.94
C ALA A 358 3.48 -9.38 9.19
N GLY A 359 4.79 -9.55 9.30
CA GLY A 359 5.57 -10.61 8.67
C GLY A 359 7.08 -10.40 8.84
N PRO A 360 7.94 -11.13 8.12
CA PRO A 360 9.40 -11.00 8.21
C PRO A 360 9.91 -9.70 7.58
N TYR A 361 11.06 -9.22 8.07
CA TYR A 361 11.80 -8.16 7.40
C TYR A 361 12.44 -8.64 6.09
N VAL A 362 12.64 -7.71 5.18
CA VAL A 362 13.33 -7.94 3.89
C VAL A 362 14.75 -7.38 3.87
N THR A 363 15.27 -7.07 5.05
CA THR A 363 16.65 -6.60 5.28
C THR A 363 17.25 -7.31 6.48
N SER A 364 18.53 -7.71 6.38
CA SER A 364 19.26 -8.34 7.47
C SER A 364 19.68 -7.36 8.58
N ALA A 365 19.55 -6.04 8.33
CA ALA A 365 19.82 -5.00 9.32
C ALA A 365 18.74 -4.92 10.43
N CYS A 366 17.56 -5.50 10.21
CA CYS A 366 16.43 -5.46 11.13
C CYS A 366 16.16 -6.82 11.76
N THR A 367 15.88 -6.84 13.05
CA THR A 367 15.54 -8.07 13.79
C THR A 367 14.12 -7.97 14.33
N LEU A 368 13.33 -9.06 14.14
CA LEU A 368 12.02 -9.17 14.74
C LEU A 368 12.15 -9.29 16.28
N PRO A 369 11.30 -8.59 17.06
CA PRO A 369 11.23 -8.83 18.51
C PRO A 369 10.64 -10.21 18.82
N ASP A 370 10.90 -10.69 20.06
CA ASP A 370 10.42 -12.01 20.51
C ASP A 370 8.89 -12.08 20.70
N ASP A 371 8.24 -10.92 20.85
CA ASP A 371 6.82 -10.75 21.16
C ASP A 371 5.98 -10.29 19.97
N VAL A 372 6.26 -10.83 18.77
CA VAL A 372 5.44 -10.56 17.58
C VAL A 372 3.99 -11.03 17.76
N PRO A 373 3.01 -10.39 17.09
CA PRO A 373 1.65 -10.87 17.05
C PRO A 373 1.54 -12.33 16.59
N ASP A 374 0.65 -13.11 17.18
CA ASP A 374 0.44 -14.53 16.84
C ASP A 374 0.24 -14.79 15.35
N LEU A 375 -0.43 -13.86 14.64
CA LEU A 375 -0.65 -13.98 13.20
C LEU A 375 0.65 -14.08 12.38
N VAL A 376 1.78 -13.54 12.89
CA VAL A 376 3.09 -13.68 12.23
C VAL A 376 3.54 -15.14 12.25
N ASN A 377 3.24 -15.87 13.34
CA ASN A 377 3.52 -17.31 13.45
C ASN A 377 2.60 -18.12 12.51
N ASP A 378 1.33 -17.69 12.34
CA ASP A 378 0.41 -18.33 11.40
C ASP A 378 0.97 -18.17 9.95
N ILE A 379 1.47 -16.99 9.57
CA ILE A 379 2.11 -16.74 8.27
C ILE A 379 3.37 -17.59 8.12
N GLN A 380 4.20 -17.70 9.17
CA GLN A 380 5.42 -18.50 9.15
C GLN A 380 5.14 -19.97 8.84
N ALA A 381 4.03 -20.53 9.34
CA ALA A 381 3.63 -21.90 9.05
C ALA A 381 3.37 -22.16 7.54
N TYR A 382 2.89 -21.14 6.79
CA TYR A 382 2.77 -21.21 5.33
C TYR A 382 4.14 -21.22 4.64
N PHE A 383 5.09 -20.42 5.12
CA PHE A 383 6.47 -20.48 4.62
C PHE A 383 7.10 -21.85 4.85
N ASP A 384 6.97 -22.40 6.06
CA ASP A 384 7.56 -23.68 6.43
C ASP A 384 6.97 -24.84 5.62
N SER A 385 5.70 -24.74 5.23
CA SER A 385 5.03 -25.73 4.38
C SER A 385 5.21 -25.52 2.88
N GLY A 386 5.87 -24.41 2.45
CA GLY A 386 6.01 -24.05 1.04
C GLY A 386 4.70 -23.62 0.36
N LYS A 387 3.69 -23.20 1.15
CA LYS A 387 2.37 -22.76 0.68
C LYS A 387 2.29 -21.23 0.62
N THR A 388 3.26 -20.61 -0.05
CA THR A 388 3.31 -19.17 -0.27
C THR A 388 3.46 -18.85 -1.76
N GLY A 389 2.93 -17.71 -2.20
CA GLY A 389 3.16 -17.16 -3.54
C GLY A 389 3.29 -15.64 -3.49
N SER A 390 4.09 -15.06 -4.36
CA SER A 390 4.20 -13.59 -4.48
C SER A 390 2.93 -13.00 -5.07
N ALA A 391 2.51 -11.82 -4.62
CA ALA A 391 1.44 -11.07 -5.26
C ALA A 391 1.79 -10.72 -6.72
N LEU A 392 0.78 -10.67 -7.59
CA LEU A 392 0.97 -10.45 -9.04
C LEU A 392 1.76 -9.17 -9.35
N GLU A 393 1.56 -8.12 -8.57
CA GLU A 393 2.23 -6.83 -8.77
C GLU A 393 3.77 -6.87 -8.63
N PHE A 394 4.31 -7.97 -8.12
CA PHE A 394 5.76 -8.22 -8.04
C PHE A 394 6.28 -9.14 -9.16
N LEU A 395 5.36 -9.74 -9.93
CA LEU A 395 5.66 -10.67 -11.02
C LEU A 395 5.32 -10.07 -12.38
N SER A 396 4.46 -9.06 -12.43
CA SER A 396 4.04 -8.36 -13.64
C SER A 396 4.04 -6.84 -13.41
N PRO A 397 4.48 -6.03 -14.38
CA PRO A 397 4.39 -4.57 -14.29
C PRO A 397 2.96 -4.05 -14.48
N ILE A 398 2.00 -4.92 -14.80
CA ILE A 398 0.65 -4.51 -15.18
C ILE A 398 -0.30 -4.66 -13.99
N LYS A 399 -0.88 -3.55 -13.55
CA LYS A 399 -2.04 -3.53 -12.65
C LYS A 399 -3.05 -2.52 -13.19
N GLY A 400 -4.25 -2.97 -13.52
CA GLY A 400 -5.34 -2.08 -13.93
C GLY A 400 -5.70 -1.14 -12.77
N PRO A 401 -5.70 0.20 -12.99
CA PRO A 401 -5.89 1.17 -11.92
C PRO A 401 -7.32 1.23 -11.37
N ASN A 402 -8.29 0.60 -12.04
CA ASN A 402 -9.71 0.70 -11.67
C ASN A 402 -10.23 -0.56 -10.94
N LEU A 403 -9.36 -1.49 -10.53
CA LEU A 403 -9.78 -2.74 -9.88
C LEU A 403 -10.69 -2.49 -8.68
N GLU A 404 -10.35 -1.54 -7.81
CA GLU A 404 -11.13 -1.24 -6.60
C GLU A 404 -12.59 -0.85 -6.88
N ASN A 405 -12.84 -0.03 -7.91
CA ASN A 405 -14.21 0.36 -8.26
C ASN A 405 -14.98 -0.80 -8.91
N ILE A 406 -14.28 -1.64 -9.67
CA ILE A 406 -14.87 -2.83 -10.29
C ILE A 406 -15.25 -3.85 -9.21
N THR A 407 -14.36 -4.11 -8.25
CA THR A 407 -14.62 -5.07 -7.16
C THR A 407 -15.69 -4.55 -6.17
N VAL A 408 -15.75 -3.24 -5.91
CA VAL A 408 -16.90 -2.63 -5.21
C VAL A 408 -18.21 -2.91 -5.94
N ALA A 409 -18.25 -2.72 -7.27
CA ALA A 409 -19.46 -2.97 -8.04
C ALA A 409 -19.88 -4.45 -8.05
N VAL A 410 -18.92 -5.37 -8.12
CA VAL A 410 -19.17 -6.83 -8.04
C VAL A 410 -19.63 -7.22 -6.64
N GLY A 411 -18.88 -6.83 -5.61
CA GLY A 411 -19.18 -7.14 -4.19
C GLY A 411 -20.43 -6.45 -3.65
N SER A 412 -21.01 -5.50 -4.39
CA SER A 412 -22.31 -4.87 -4.09
C SER A 412 -23.45 -5.38 -4.98
N GLY A 413 -23.21 -6.37 -5.85
CA GLY A 413 -24.21 -6.91 -6.76
C GLY A 413 -24.66 -5.96 -7.87
N ILE A 414 -23.94 -4.86 -8.11
CA ILE A 414 -24.21 -3.91 -9.20
C ILE A 414 -23.77 -4.49 -10.54
N THR A 415 -22.68 -5.23 -10.51
CA THR A 415 -22.10 -5.90 -11.71
C THR A 415 -21.90 -7.39 -11.40
N GLY A 416 -22.22 -8.26 -12.34
CA GLY A 416 -21.95 -9.69 -12.20
C GLY A 416 -20.45 -9.99 -12.24
N ALA A 417 -20.01 -11.07 -11.60
CA ALA A 417 -18.59 -11.45 -11.52
C ALA A 417 -17.89 -11.50 -12.89
N LYS A 418 -18.52 -12.15 -13.88
CA LYS A 418 -17.94 -12.28 -15.23
C LYS A 418 -17.81 -10.95 -15.96
N ASP A 419 -18.81 -10.07 -15.82
CA ASP A 419 -18.76 -8.73 -16.40
C ASP A 419 -17.71 -7.85 -15.70
N GLY A 420 -17.56 -7.98 -14.38
CA GLY A 420 -16.53 -7.31 -13.62
C GLY A 420 -15.13 -7.75 -14.04
N ALA A 421 -14.89 -9.06 -14.16
CA ALA A 421 -13.63 -9.61 -14.64
C ALA A 421 -13.30 -9.12 -16.06
N ALA A 422 -14.29 -9.09 -16.98
CA ALA A 422 -14.11 -8.56 -18.33
C ALA A 422 -13.78 -7.05 -18.34
N GLN A 423 -14.41 -6.25 -17.46
CA GLN A 423 -14.09 -4.84 -17.30
C GLN A 423 -12.64 -4.66 -16.80
N TYR A 424 -12.20 -5.54 -15.90
CA TYR A 424 -10.83 -5.47 -15.40
C TYR A 424 -9.81 -5.89 -16.46
N ASP A 425 -10.08 -6.92 -17.29
CA ASP A 425 -9.22 -7.27 -18.41
C ASP A 425 -9.06 -6.12 -19.43
N GLU A 426 -10.13 -5.35 -19.68
CA GLU A 426 -10.04 -4.14 -20.52
C GLU A 426 -9.26 -2.99 -19.85
N ASP A 427 -9.33 -2.86 -18.53
CA ASP A 427 -8.57 -1.88 -17.77
C ASP A 427 -7.06 -2.22 -17.74
N VAL A 428 -6.74 -3.50 -17.54
CA VAL A 428 -5.40 -4.08 -17.67
C VAL A 428 -4.80 -3.81 -19.05
N LYS A 429 -5.57 -4.03 -20.12
CA LYS A 429 -5.14 -3.75 -21.48
C LYS A 429 -4.76 -2.29 -21.69
N LYS A 430 -5.56 -1.35 -21.18
CA LYS A 430 -5.27 0.08 -21.28
C LYS A 430 -3.97 0.41 -20.53
N GLN A 431 -3.78 -0.16 -19.34
CA GLN A 431 -2.58 0.06 -18.56
C GLN A 431 -1.33 -0.50 -19.26
N ALA A 432 -1.40 -1.71 -19.81
CA ALA A 432 -0.31 -2.33 -20.57
C ALA A 432 0.10 -1.49 -21.79
N GLN A 433 -0.91 -0.96 -22.53
CA GLN A 433 -0.66 -0.04 -23.65
C GLN A 433 0.00 1.28 -23.19
N GLN A 434 -0.39 1.84 -22.04
CA GLN A 434 0.24 3.02 -21.47
C GLN A 434 1.70 2.77 -21.06
N LEU A 435 2.00 1.57 -20.60
CA LEU A 435 3.36 1.11 -20.28
C LEU A 435 4.18 0.79 -21.55
N GLY A 436 3.57 0.77 -22.73
CA GLY A 436 4.23 0.48 -24.01
C GLY A 436 4.63 -0.99 -24.17
N LEU A 437 3.95 -1.91 -23.50
CA LEU A 437 4.24 -3.34 -23.58
C LEU A 437 3.87 -3.91 -24.95
N GLU A 438 4.76 -4.75 -25.50
CA GLU A 438 4.52 -5.41 -26.78
C GLU A 438 3.38 -6.42 -26.68
N GLY A 439 2.55 -6.52 -27.73
CA GLY A 439 1.46 -7.50 -27.80
C GLY A 439 0.13 -7.06 -27.19
N TRP A 440 0.04 -5.85 -26.67
CA TRP A 440 -1.19 -5.30 -26.03
C TRP A 440 -1.93 -4.27 -26.88
#